data_aa4ab5dd9b462670fc95dad915ccfb22
#
_entry.id   aa4ab5dd9b462670fc95dad915ccfb22
#
_cell.length_a   1.000
_cell.length_b   1.000
_cell.length_c   1.000
_cell.angle_alpha   90.00
_cell.angle_beta   90.00
_cell.angle_gamma   90.00
#
_symmetry.space_group_name_H-M   'P 1'
#
loop_
_entity.id
_entity.type
_entity.pdbx_description
1 polymer ?
#
loop_
_entity_poly.entity_id
_entity_poly.type
_entity_poly.pdbx_seq_one_letter_code
_entity_poly.pdbx_strand_id
1 'polypeptide(L)'
;MWARAAGDGWFGKAALGLFALGWIVLLVAAPLAWITRDNNNALFPVGGLTATLGGLLAGVAVVIARRWHSWSRFTVLFYSLYYLCALILPLIIWNHGPTLVTESVWGLAWLPVGCALMSQASAYQIPAPVGVRMTS
;
A
#
# COMPACT_ATOMS: atom_id res chain seq x y z
N MET A 1 3.00 -8.71 -12.06
CA MET A 1 1.68 -8.04 -12.15
C MET A 1 1.66 -6.68 -11.42
N TRP A 2 2.12 -6.57 -10.21
CA TRP A 2 2.14 -5.34 -9.41
C TRP A 2 2.90 -4.16 -10.03
N ALA A 3 4.04 -4.43 -10.69
CA ALA A 3 4.86 -3.39 -11.31
C ALA A 3 4.14 -2.61 -12.43
N ARG A 4 3.09 -3.18 -13.02
CA ARG A 4 2.30 -2.51 -14.09
C ARG A 4 1.19 -1.62 -13.53
N ALA A 5 0.77 -1.80 -12.29
CA ALA A 5 -0.29 -0.99 -11.67
C ALA A 5 0.10 0.47 -11.50
N ALA A 6 1.37 0.73 -11.15
CA ALA A 6 1.93 2.08 -10.99
C ALA A 6 2.54 2.65 -12.30
N GLY A 7 2.27 2.01 -13.46
CA GLY A 7 2.85 2.36 -14.75
C GLY A 7 4.22 1.71 -14.99
N ASP A 8 4.66 1.74 -16.26
CA ASP A 8 5.94 1.14 -16.65
C ASP A 8 7.14 2.07 -16.37
N GLY A 9 6.88 3.30 -15.90
CA GLY A 9 7.88 4.30 -15.60
C GLY A 9 8.75 3.94 -14.38
N TRP A 10 9.98 4.45 -14.36
CA TRP A 10 10.93 4.29 -13.26
C TRP A 10 10.37 4.83 -11.94
N PHE A 11 9.60 5.92 -11.98
CA PHE A 11 8.99 6.57 -10.82
C PHE A 11 8.05 5.62 -10.07
N GLY A 12 7.14 4.94 -10.76
CA GLY A 12 6.23 3.98 -10.14
C GLY A 12 6.98 2.80 -9.52
N LYS A 13 8.02 2.31 -10.17
CA LYS A 13 8.87 1.22 -9.65
C LYS A 13 9.64 1.65 -8.41
N ALA A 14 10.22 2.85 -8.42
CA ALA A 14 10.96 3.40 -7.28
C ALA A 14 10.02 3.64 -6.07
N ALA A 15 8.83 4.19 -6.31
CA ALA A 15 7.82 4.42 -5.28
C ALA A 15 7.36 3.11 -4.61
N LEU A 16 7.08 2.08 -5.42
CA LEU A 16 6.72 0.75 -4.91
C LEU A 16 7.89 0.09 -4.17
N GLY A 17 9.12 0.25 -4.66
CA GLY A 17 10.32 -0.23 -3.97
C GLY A 17 10.51 0.42 -2.61
N LEU A 18 10.32 1.73 -2.52
CA LEU A 18 10.38 2.48 -1.27
C LEU A 18 9.29 2.04 -0.29
N PHE A 19 8.07 1.84 -0.79
CA PHE A 19 6.96 1.32 0.01
C PHE A 19 7.27 -0.07 0.57
N ALA A 20 7.76 -0.98 -0.28
CA ALA A 20 8.15 -2.33 0.13
C ALA A 20 9.31 -2.31 1.14
N LEU A 21 10.30 -1.43 0.94
CA LEU A 21 11.42 -1.26 1.87
C LEU A 21 10.93 -0.85 3.26
N GLY A 22 10.02 0.12 3.35
CA GLY A 22 9.43 0.53 4.62
C GLY A 22 8.77 -0.63 5.35
N TRP A 23 8.02 -1.48 4.64
CA TRP A 23 7.41 -2.68 5.23
C TRP A 23 8.44 -3.72 5.68
N ILE A 24 9.52 -3.92 4.91
CA ILE A 24 10.62 -4.82 5.31
C ILE A 24 11.25 -4.32 6.61
N VAL A 25 11.49 -3.02 6.73
CA VAL A 25 12.04 -2.43 7.98
C VAL A 25 11.10 -2.67 9.15
N LEU A 26 9.79 -2.49 8.98
CA LEU A 26 8.79 -2.76 10.02
C LEU A 26 8.73 -4.25 10.39
N LEU A 27 8.83 -5.15 9.40
CA LEU A 27 8.88 -6.60 9.63
C LEU A 27 10.11 -7.01 10.44
N VAL A 28 11.23 -6.32 10.31
CA VAL A 28 12.43 -6.55 11.13
C VAL A 28 12.29 -5.89 12.49
N ALA A 29 11.71 -4.69 12.57
CA ALA A 29 11.53 -3.94 13.80
C ALA A 29 10.64 -4.67 14.81
N ALA A 30 9.56 -5.31 14.36
CA ALA A 30 8.60 -5.95 15.24
C ALA A 30 9.21 -7.14 16.04
N PRO A 31 9.84 -8.16 15.45
CA PRO A 31 10.47 -9.23 16.20
C PRO A 31 11.66 -8.73 17.04
N LEU A 32 12.40 -7.73 16.56
CA LEU A 32 13.50 -7.15 17.33
C LEU A 32 13.00 -6.50 18.63
N ALA A 33 11.93 -5.70 18.56
CA ALA A 33 11.29 -5.09 19.73
C ALA A 33 10.81 -6.15 20.73
N TRP A 34 10.24 -7.26 20.21
CA TRP A 34 9.77 -8.35 21.05
C TRP A 34 10.92 -9.08 21.77
N ILE A 35 12.07 -9.30 21.09
CA ILE A 35 13.25 -9.94 21.67
C ILE A 35 13.93 -9.03 22.69
N THR A 36 14.12 -7.75 22.34
CA THR A 36 14.82 -6.78 23.19
C THR A 36 13.92 -6.20 24.30
N ARG A 37 12.61 -6.41 24.21
CA ARG A 37 11.58 -5.78 25.04
C ARG A 37 11.65 -4.24 25.01
N ASP A 38 12.17 -3.70 23.93
CA ASP A 38 12.30 -2.27 23.69
C ASP A 38 11.38 -1.84 22.53
N ASN A 39 10.24 -1.25 22.91
CA ASN A 39 9.28 -0.70 21.95
C ASN A 39 9.69 0.68 21.41
N ASN A 40 10.76 1.27 21.93
CA ASN A 40 11.27 2.58 21.50
C ASN A 40 12.33 2.46 20.41
N ASN A 41 12.36 1.37 19.71
CA ASN A 41 13.30 1.09 18.64
C ASN A 41 13.13 2.08 17.47
N ALA A 42 14.21 2.76 17.11
CA ALA A 42 14.26 3.74 16.01
C ALA A 42 13.82 3.17 14.63
N LEU A 43 13.81 1.85 14.47
CA LEU A 43 13.35 1.21 13.22
C LEU A 43 11.84 1.40 12.98
N PHE A 44 11.02 1.53 14.03
CA PHE A 44 9.59 1.79 13.86
C PHE A 44 9.30 3.12 13.17
N PRO A 45 9.79 4.28 13.67
CA PRO A 45 9.56 5.54 12.99
C PRO A 45 10.22 5.59 11.61
N VAL A 46 11.41 5.01 11.43
CA VAL A 46 12.09 4.96 10.14
C VAL A 46 11.28 4.11 9.14
N GLY A 47 10.88 2.91 9.53
CA GLY A 47 10.06 2.04 8.68
C GLY A 47 8.70 2.65 8.36
N GLY A 48 8.03 3.23 9.36
CA GLY A 48 6.74 3.88 9.21
C GLY A 48 6.79 5.09 8.26
N LEU A 49 7.76 5.98 8.42
CA LEU A 49 7.95 7.13 7.52
C LEU A 49 8.30 6.68 6.10
N THR A 50 9.19 5.70 5.96
CA THR A 50 9.59 5.17 4.65
C THR A 50 8.41 4.52 3.93
N ALA A 51 7.62 3.71 4.63
CA ALA A 51 6.40 3.10 4.09
C ALA A 51 5.35 4.16 3.71
N THR A 52 5.16 5.18 4.55
CA THR A 52 4.21 6.26 4.28
C THR A 52 4.59 7.05 3.03
N LEU A 53 5.83 7.50 2.95
CA LEU A 53 6.34 8.25 1.78
C LEU A 53 6.27 7.39 0.52
N GLY A 54 6.74 6.15 0.59
CA GLY A 54 6.65 5.21 -0.53
C GLY A 54 5.21 4.96 -0.97
N GLY A 55 4.28 4.80 -0.03
CA GLY A 55 2.86 4.61 -0.29
C GLY A 55 2.20 5.84 -0.92
N LEU A 56 2.50 7.05 -0.45
CA LEU A 56 2.01 8.29 -1.05
C LEU A 56 2.50 8.44 -2.49
N LEU A 57 3.81 8.25 -2.72
CA LEU A 57 4.39 8.31 -4.07
C LEU A 57 3.83 7.22 -4.98
N ALA A 58 3.64 6.01 -4.48
CA ALA A 58 3.01 4.92 -5.23
C ALA A 58 1.54 5.24 -5.54
N GLY A 59 0.80 5.81 -4.59
CA GLY A 59 -0.57 6.28 -4.80
C GLY A 59 -0.66 7.33 -5.90
N VAL A 60 0.22 8.33 -5.88
CA VAL A 60 0.33 9.34 -6.94
C VAL A 60 0.67 8.69 -8.28
N ALA A 61 1.63 7.75 -8.32
CA ALA A 61 2.01 7.04 -9.53
C ALA A 61 0.83 6.26 -10.13
N VAL A 62 0.02 5.58 -9.30
CA VAL A 62 -1.19 4.86 -9.72
C VAL A 62 -2.23 5.81 -10.31
N VAL A 63 -2.44 6.98 -9.68
CA VAL A 63 -3.38 8.00 -10.17
C VAL A 63 -2.93 8.55 -11.52
N ILE A 64 -1.64 8.85 -11.68
CA ILE A 64 -1.07 9.37 -12.94
C ILE A 64 -1.13 8.31 -14.04
N ALA A 65 -0.82 7.06 -13.72
CA ALA A 65 -0.82 5.96 -14.68
C ALA A 65 -2.22 5.69 -15.28
N ARG A 66 -3.28 6.08 -14.60
CA ARG A 66 -4.70 5.91 -15.00
C ARG A 66 -5.08 4.49 -15.44
N ARG A 67 -4.31 3.49 -15.00
CA ARG A 67 -4.56 2.08 -15.36
C ARG A 67 -5.64 1.42 -14.52
N TRP A 68 -5.95 1.99 -13.38
CA TRP A 68 -7.03 1.53 -12.51
C TRP A 68 -8.31 2.30 -12.83
N HIS A 69 -9.42 1.57 -12.90
CA HIS A 69 -10.72 2.16 -13.23
C HIS A 69 -11.37 2.80 -12.02
N SER A 70 -12.07 3.91 -12.27
CA SER A 70 -12.94 4.57 -11.28
C SER A 70 -12.21 4.94 -9.97
N TRP A 71 -12.88 4.72 -8.85
CA TRP A 71 -12.42 5.09 -7.51
C TRP A 71 -11.21 4.26 -7.02
N SER A 72 -11.02 3.05 -7.54
CA SER A 72 -9.95 2.14 -7.09
C SER A 72 -8.54 2.74 -7.23
N ARG A 73 -8.31 3.67 -8.16
CA ARG A 73 -7.03 4.38 -8.32
C ARG A 73 -6.66 5.25 -7.12
N PHE A 74 -7.65 5.66 -6.31
CA PHE A 74 -7.42 6.51 -5.14
C PHE A 74 -7.21 5.71 -3.85
N THR A 75 -7.48 4.41 -3.84
CA THR A 75 -7.42 3.60 -2.61
C THR A 75 -6.04 3.58 -1.99
N VAL A 76 -4.98 3.46 -2.79
CA VAL A 76 -3.60 3.45 -2.31
C VAL A 76 -3.22 4.81 -1.72
N LEU A 77 -3.62 5.90 -2.40
CA LEU A 77 -3.37 7.27 -1.93
C LEU A 77 -4.13 7.54 -0.63
N PHE A 78 -5.41 7.18 -0.58
CA PHE A 78 -6.25 7.35 0.60
C PHE A 78 -5.71 6.56 1.80
N TYR A 79 -5.31 5.32 1.59
CA TYR A 79 -4.69 4.48 2.60
C TYR A 79 -3.42 5.13 3.18
N SER A 80 -2.52 5.61 2.31
CA SER A 80 -1.26 6.23 2.74
C SER A 80 -1.49 7.56 3.45
N LEU A 81 -2.47 8.34 3.00
CA LEU A 81 -2.86 9.59 3.65
C LEU A 81 -3.48 9.33 5.04
N TYR A 82 -4.34 8.32 5.15
CA TYR A 82 -4.88 7.90 6.44
C TYR A 82 -3.76 7.50 7.41
N TYR A 83 -2.80 6.69 6.95
CA TYR A 83 -1.67 6.27 7.78
C TYR A 83 -0.84 7.47 8.26
N LEU A 84 -0.58 8.43 7.39
CA LEU A 84 0.11 9.67 7.73
C LEU A 84 -0.66 10.45 8.80
N CYS A 85 -1.96 10.71 8.58
CA CYS A 85 -2.75 11.58 9.43
C CYS A 85 -3.14 10.94 10.76
N ALA A 86 -3.46 9.64 10.76
CA ALA A 86 -3.99 8.95 11.92
C ALA A 86 -2.90 8.33 12.82
N LEU A 87 -1.74 8.01 12.27
CA LEU A 87 -0.67 7.32 13.00
C LEU A 87 0.59 8.18 13.13
N ILE A 88 1.10 8.72 12.02
CA ILE A 88 2.39 9.40 12.01
C ILE A 88 2.29 10.81 12.60
N LEU A 89 1.31 11.62 12.19
CA LEU A 89 1.18 12.99 12.71
C LEU A 89 0.90 13.03 14.21
N PRO A 90 0.00 12.23 14.80
CA PRO A 90 -0.19 12.20 16.25
C PRO A 90 1.07 11.78 17.02
N LEU A 91 1.85 10.84 16.48
CA LEU A 91 3.10 10.42 17.08
C LEU A 91 4.12 11.56 17.13
N ILE A 92 4.25 12.34 16.04
CA ILE A 92 5.22 13.43 15.95
C ILE A 92 4.78 14.65 16.76
N ILE A 93 3.49 15.04 16.67
CA ILE A 93 3.00 16.32 17.24
C ILE A 93 2.71 16.19 18.72
N TRP A 94 2.10 15.09 19.14
CA TRP A 94 1.62 14.91 20.51
C TRP A 94 2.36 13.84 21.30
N ASN A 95 3.35 13.19 20.70
CA ASN A 95 4.07 12.05 21.29
C ASN A 95 3.12 10.94 21.80
N HIS A 96 1.96 10.81 21.15
CA HIS A 96 0.97 9.77 21.46
C HIS A 96 1.18 8.64 20.48
N GLY A 97 1.50 7.46 21.01
CA GLY A 97 1.57 6.22 20.22
C GLY A 97 0.20 5.83 19.66
N PRO A 98 0.19 4.93 18.67
CA PRO A 98 -1.05 4.41 18.09
C PRO A 98 -1.88 3.71 19.18
N THR A 99 -3.19 3.94 19.16
CA THR A 99 -4.15 3.27 20.04
C THR A 99 -4.71 2.03 19.36
N LEU A 100 -5.25 1.08 20.12
CA LEU A 100 -5.94 -0.09 19.57
C LEU A 100 -7.03 0.29 18.57
N VAL A 101 -7.71 1.42 18.79
CA VAL A 101 -8.74 1.92 17.88
C VAL A 101 -8.12 2.37 16.55
N THR A 102 -7.06 3.16 16.58
CA THR A 102 -6.39 3.63 15.35
C THR A 102 -5.76 2.47 14.56
N GLU A 103 -5.20 1.47 15.24
CA GLU A 103 -4.67 0.27 14.61
C GLU A 103 -5.77 -0.60 14.00
N SER A 104 -6.91 -0.76 14.69
CA SER A 104 -8.04 -1.52 14.15
C SER A 104 -8.65 -0.86 12.91
N VAL A 105 -8.84 0.45 12.95
CA VAL A 105 -9.32 1.22 11.79
C VAL A 105 -8.29 1.15 10.64
N TRP A 106 -7.00 1.15 10.94
CA TRP A 106 -5.95 0.95 9.93
C TRP A 106 -6.06 -0.43 9.26
N GLY A 107 -6.30 -1.49 10.04
CA GLY A 107 -6.57 -2.82 9.48
C GLY A 107 -7.76 -2.82 8.52
N LEU A 108 -8.85 -2.14 8.87
CA LEU A 108 -10.03 -1.98 8.01
C LEU A 108 -9.75 -1.19 6.73
N ALA A 109 -8.80 -0.24 6.76
CA ALA A 109 -8.41 0.53 5.57
C ALA A 109 -7.75 -0.32 4.47
N TRP A 110 -7.29 -1.54 4.77
CA TRP A 110 -6.82 -2.51 3.79
C TRP A 110 -7.95 -3.16 2.97
N LEU A 111 -9.18 -3.19 3.49
CA LEU A 111 -10.32 -3.82 2.78
C LEU A 111 -10.60 -3.16 1.42
N PRO A 112 -10.69 -1.81 1.30
CA PRO A 112 -10.86 -1.16 0.00
C PRO A 112 -9.73 -1.46 -0.98
N VAL A 113 -8.48 -1.57 -0.48
CA VAL A 113 -7.33 -1.95 -1.32
C VAL A 113 -7.47 -3.38 -1.84
N GLY A 114 -7.86 -4.31 -0.96
CA GLY A 114 -8.16 -5.69 -1.34
C GLY A 114 -9.28 -5.80 -2.37
N CYS A 115 -10.40 -5.11 -2.15
CA CYS A 115 -11.51 -5.05 -3.10
C CYS A 115 -11.10 -4.45 -4.45
N ALA A 116 -10.27 -3.39 -4.45
CA ALA A 116 -9.76 -2.79 -5.66
C ALA A 116 -8.89 -3.77 -6.46
N LEU A 117 -8.03 -4.53 -5.79
CA LEU A 117 -7.21 -5.56 -6.42
C LEU A 117 -8.03 -6.70 -7.01
N MET A 118 -9.04 -7.17 -6.29
CA MET A 118 -9.95 -8.22 -6.78
C MET A 118 -10.75 -7.77 -7.99
N SER A 119 -11.26 -6.54 -7.99
CA SER A 119 -12.01 -5.97 -9.12
C SER A 119 -11.14 -5.85 -10.38
N GLN A 120 -9.86 -5.51 -10.22
CA GLN A 120 -8.92 -5.46 -11.34
C GLN A 120 -8.56 -6.86 -11.86
N ALA A 121 -8.41 -7.84 -10.98
CA ALA A 121 -8.15 -9.23 -11.38
C ALA A 121 -9.28 -9.81 -12.24
N SER A 122 -10.54 -9.51 -11.89
CA SER A 122 -11.71 -9.92 -12.65
C SER A 122 -11.79 -9.29 -14.05
N ALA A 123 -11.33 -8.04 -14.19
CA ALA A 123 -11.29 -7.33 -15.48
C ALA A 123 -10.23 -7.89 -16.44
N TYR A 124 -9.22 -8.60 -15.92
CA TYR A 124 -8.16 -9.23 -16.71
C TYR A 124 -8.44 -10.70 -17.06
N GLN A 125 -9.60 -11.24 -16.72
CA GLN A 125 -9.99 -12.57 -17.22
C GLN A 125 -10.19 -12.47 -18.72
N ILE A 126 -9.25 -13.08 -19.46
CA ILE A 126 -9.23 -13.17 -20.92
C ILE A 126 -10.56 -13.73 -21.40
N PRO A 127 -11.25 -13.10 -22.37
CA PRO A 127 -12.41 -13.70 -23.00
C PRO A 127 -12.05 -15.10 -23.51
N ALA A 128 -12.89 -16.08 -23.22
CA ALA A 128 -12.71 -17.42 -23.74
C ALA A 128 -12.46 -17.34 -25.26
N PRO A 129 -11.53 -18.11 -25.82
CA PRO A 129 -11.27 -18.07 -27.25
C PRO A 129 -12.57 -18.29 -27.99
N VAL A 130 -12.97 -17.29 -28.76
CA VAL A 130 -14.14 -17.37 -29.64
C VAL A 130 -13.91 -18.61 -30.49
N GLY A 131 -14.79 -19.61 -30.31
CA GLY A 131 -14.68 -20.90 -30.96
C GLY A 131 -14.42 -20.72 -32.46
N VAL A 132 -13.33 -21.30 -32.92
CA VAL A 132 -13.07 -21.48 -34.36
C VAL A 132 -14.27 -22.20 -34.91
N ARG A 133 -15.14 -21.47 -35.61
CA ARG A 133 -16.25 -22.03 -36.37
C ARG A 133 -15.60 -22.86 -37.48
N MET A 134 -15.48 -24.18 -37.26
CA MET A 134 -15.14 -25.09 -38.33
C MET A 134 -16.31 -25.04 -39.33
N THR A 135 -16.14 -24.35 -40.43
CA THR A 135 -16.96 -24.46 -41.62
C THR A 135 -16.61 -25.79 -42.27
N SER A 136 -17.50 -26.75 -42.10
CA SER A 136 -17.57 -27.98 -42.91
C SER A 136 -18.13 -27.67 -44.29
#